data_db475b0b52000e8d6ac65a2254f9fa97
#
_entry.id   db475b0b52000e8d6ac65a2254f9fa97
#
_cell.length_a   1.000
_cell.length_b   1.000
_cell.length_c   1.000
_cell.angle_alpha   90.00
_cell.angle_beta   90.00
_cell.angle_gamma   90.00
#
_symmetry.space_group_name_H-M   'P 1'
#
loop_
_entity.id
_entity.type
_entity.pdbx_description
1 polymer ?
#
loop_
_entity_poly.entity_id
_entity_poly.type
_entity_poly.pdbx_seq_one_letter_code
_entity_poly.pdbx_strand_id
1 'polypeptide(L)'
;ISNQSFFITLGKKIISSINDITEGGFVFRVDMQLRPFGSEGQIACSYQMLEDYYQKYGREWERYAWVKGRVVVGPQVELNKIIDPFIYRKYLDYGALNSMRDLKAQIQNDVNKRGIQENIKLGRGGIRKVEFIAQVYQLIRGGQDKTLRLKSLLPTLALLEAKQLLSKEGVKALSEAYEFLRNLEHRLQYMEDMQTQELPKSDESKLRIAQSMNYQDWHAFYQDLEIHRANIEFYFDEVFKESIQEENSEELNIAKTLWNSTLKLDDAHFALKKFGFKSSNEAYQVLDGLKRSSRYLHLPEASRQRFDLLMPLI
;
A
#
# COMPACT_ATOMS: atom_id res chain seq x y z
N ILE A 1 -18.66 33.75 -11.78
CA ILE A 1 -17.70 32.65 -11.74
C ILE A 1 -18.13 31.74 -10.61
N SER A 2 -18.35 30.46 -10.89
CA SER A 2 -18.66 29.47 -9.84
C SER A 2 -17.45 29.26 -8.93
N ASN A 3 -17.67 28.86 -7.65
CA ASN A 3 -16.59 28.52 -6.75
C ASN A 3 -15.66 27.44 -7.35
N GLN A 4 -16.23 26.46 -8.01
CA GLN A 4 -15.47 25.39 -8.68
C GLN A 4 -14.50 25.94 -9.75
N SER A 5 -14.99 26.81 -10.63
CA SER A 5 -14.18 27.44 -11.68
C SER A 5 -13.06 28.30 -11.09
N PHE A 6 -13.35 29.03 -10.01
CA PHE A 6 -12.35 29.84 -9.31
C PHE A 6 -11.23 28.97 -8.76
N PHE A 7 -11.54 27.89 -8.02
CA PHE A 7 -10.53 27.04 -7.41
C PHE A 7 -9.73 26.21 -8.44
N ILE A 8 -10.34 25.81 -9.56
CA ILE A 8 -9.60 25.20 -10.67
C ILE A 8 -8.58 26.18 -11.24
N THR A 9 -8.98 27.45 -11.46
CA THR A 9 -8.06 28.48 -11.97
C THR A 9 -6.94 28.78 -10.98
N LEU A 10 -7.27 28.90 -9.70
CA LEU A 10 -6.28 29.07 -8.63
C LEU A 10 -5.29 27.90 -8.59
N GLY A 11 -5.78 26.68 -8.63
CA GLY A 11 -4.95 25.47 -8.64
C GLY A 11 -3.97 25.42 -9.82
N LYS A 12 -4.45 25.78 -11.03
CA LYS A 12 -3.58 25.90 -12.22
C LYS A 12 -2.46 26.92 -12.01
N LYS A 13 -2.78 28.08 -11.44
CA LYS A 13 -1.77 29.13 -11.15
C LYS A 13 -0.75 28.68 -10.12
N ILE A 14 -1.18 27.99 -9.05
CA ILE A 14 -0.26 27.43 -8.04
C ILE A 14 0.68 26.42 -8.68
N ILE A 15 0.15 25.49 -9.50
CA ILE A 15 0.95 24.50 -10.20
C ILE A 15 1.99 25.18 -11.11
N SER A 16 1.56 26.13 -11.94
CA SER A 16 2.44 26.86 -12.84
C SER A 16 3.54 27.61 -12.07
N SER A 17 3.19 28.32 -10.98
CA SER A 17 4.17 29.04 -10.16
C SER A 17 5.25 28.15 -9.52
N ILE A 18 4.96 26.85 -9.31
CA ILE A 18 5.89 25.90 -8.68
C ILE A 18 6.66 25.09 -9.74
N ASN A 19 6.01 24.72 -10.83
CA ASN A 19 6.51 23.72 -11.80
C ASN A 19 7.12 24.36 -13.06
N ASP A 20 6.71 25.59 -13.44
CA ASP A 20 7.19 26.18 -14.69
C ASP A 20 8.64 26.65 -14.56
N ILE A 21 9.40 26.43 -15.64
CA ILE A 21 10.80 26.86 -15.71
C ILE A 21 10.82 28.36 -16.05
N THR A 22 11.51 29.13 -15.23
CA THR A 22 11.73 30.58 -15.37
C THR A 22 13.21 30.87 -15.62
N GLU A 23 13.59 32.12 -15.80
CA GLU A 23 15.01 32.53 -15.88
C GLU A 23 15.80 32.13 -14.63
N GLY A 24 15.17 32.06 -13.47
CA GLY A 24 15.76 31.61 -12.20
C GLY A 24 15.71 30.07 -11.98
N GLY A 25 15.28 29.29 -12.96
CA GLY A 25 15.04 27.85 -12.84
C GLY A 25 13.59 27.52 -12.47
N PHE A 26 13.35 26.38 -11.83
CA PHE A 26 12.04 25.95 -11.33
C PHE A 26 12.10 25.60 -9.84
N VAL A 27 10.95 25.62 -9.17
CA VAL A 27 10.91 25.36 -7.71
C VAL A 27 10.85 23.88 -7.43
N PHE A 28 9.78 23.20 -7.89
CA PHE A 28 9.56 21.76 -7.73
C PHE A 28 8.75 21.20 -8.89
N ARG A 29 8.98 19.95 -9.23
CA ARG A 29 8.10 19.22 -10.13
C ARG A 29 6.75 18.95 -9.46
N VAL A 30 5.66 19.27 -10.15
CA VAL A 30 4.29 19.00 -9.71
C VAL A 30 3.68 17.88 -10.55
N ASP A 31 3.20 16.82 -9.91
CA ASP A 31 2.48 15.73 -10.54
C ASP A 31 1.06 15.66 -9.97
N MET A 32 0.07 15.81 -10.84
CA MET A 32 -1.34 15.81 -10.48
C MET A 32 -2.07 14.53 -10.91
N GLN A 33 -1.36 13.45 -11.22
CA GLN A 33 -1.99 12.19 -11.66
C GLN A 33 -2.76 11.49 -10.55
N LEU A 34 -2.37 11.68 -9.28
CA LEU A 34 -3.02 11.06 -8.12
C LEU A 34 -4.29 11.81 -7.65
N ARG A 35 -5.01 12.47 -8.53
CA ARG A 35 -6.30 13.10 -8.22
C ARG A 35 -7.47 12.18 -8.62
N PRO A 36 -8.69 12.38 -8.08
CA PRO A 36 -9.87 11.67 -8.51
C PRO A 36 -10.02 11.67 -10.04
N PHE A 37 -10.27 10.50 -10.63
CA PHE A 37 -10.34 10.26 -12.08
C PHE A 37 -9.02 10.51 -12.86
N GLY A 38 -7.88 10.64 -12.19
CA GLY A 38 -6.57 10.78 -12.85
C GLY A 38 -6.50 11.98 -13.80
N SER A 39 -5.97 11.79 -15.00
CA SER A 39 -5.83 12.83 -16.03
C SER A 39 -7.16 13.47 -16.45
N GLU A 40 -8.24 12.71 -16.43
CA GLU A 40 -9.59 13.17 -16.79
C GLU A 40 -10.27 13.97 -15.68
N GLY A 41 -9.77 13.86 -14.45
CA GLY A 41 -10.36 14.50 -13.29
C GLY A 41 -10.01 15.98 -13.17
N GLN A 42 -10.86 16.73 -12.47
CA GLN A 42 -10.64 18.13 -12.17
C GLN A 42 -9.51 18.32 -11.14
N ILE A 43 -8.76 19.42 -11.26
CA ILE A 43 -7.65 19.76 -10.35
C ILE A 43 -8.16 20.07 -8.94
N ALA A 44 -9.33 20.68 -8.83
CA ALA A 44 -9.98 21.00 -7.57
C ALA A 44 -11.36 20.32 -7.50
N CYS A 45 -11.71 19.77 -6.35
CA CYS A 45 -13.01 19.18 -6.10
C CYS A 45 -13.51 19.55 -4.69
N SER A 46 -14.82 19.51 -4.47
CA SER A 46 -15.41 19.65 -3.14
C SER A 46 -15.17 18.40 -2.29
N TYR A 47 -15.30 18.52 -0.97
CA TYR A 47 -15.25 17.38 -0.07
C TYR A 47 -16.34 16.34 -0.38
N GLN A 48 -17.54 16.78 -0.73
CA GLN A 48 -18.62 15.87 -1.12
C GLN A 48 -18.25 15.06 -2.37
N MET A 49 -17.69 15.71 -3.39
CA MET A 49 -17.24 15.01 -4.62
C MET A 49 -16.10 14.04 -4.33
N LEU A 50 -15.19 14.40 -3.43
CA LEU A 50 -14.09 13.53 -3.00
C LEU A 50 -14.60 12.29 -2.26
N GLU A 51 -15.55 12.47 -1.34
CA GLU A 51 -16.20 11.39 -0.61
C GLU A 51 -16.95 10.44 -1.55
N ASP A 52 -17.79 10.98 -2.43
CA ASP A 52 -18.52 10.21 -3.44
C ASP A 52 -17.59 9.40 -4.35
N TYR A 53 -16.44 10.00 -4.72
CA TYR A 53 -15.43 9.31 -5.51
C TYR A 53 -14.86 8.10 -4.77
N TYR A 54 -14.40 8.27 -3.52
CA TYR A 54 -13.77 7.17 -2.78
C TYR A 54 -14.76 6.09 -2.34
N GLN A 55 -16.02 6.43 -2.16
CA GLN A 55 -17.07 5.44 -1.90
C GLN A 55 -17.40 4.57 -3.12
N LYS A 56 -17.36 5.14 -4.34
CA LYS A 56 -17.82 4.46 -5.56
C LYS A 56 -16.70 3.94 -6.45
N TYR A 57 -15.60 4.68 -6.55
CA TYR A 57 -14.55 4.47 -7.55
C TYR A 57 -13.16 4.28 -6.97
N GLY A 58 -12.95 4.53 -5.68
CA GLY A 58 -11.66 4.44 -5.01
C GLY A 58 -11.01 3.08 -5.22
N ARG A 59 -9.74 3.07 -5.63
CA ARG A 59 -8.96 1.88 -5.96
C ARG A 59 -7.96 1.56 -4.84
N GLU A 60 -7.56 0.30 -4.72
CA GLU A 60 -6.64 -0.14 -3.67
C GLU A 60 -5.29 0.59 -3.74
N TRP A 61 -4.71 0.83 -4.93
CA TRP A 61 -3.46 1.56 -5.07
C TRP A 61 -3.54 3.03 -4.57
N GLU A 62 -4.71 3.66 -4.60
CA GLU A 62 -4.91 5.01 -4.07
C GLU A 62 -4.82 5.03 -2.54
N ARG A 63 -5.21 3.93 -1.86
CA ARG A 63 -5.02 3.78 -0.42
C ARG A 63 -3.54 3.87 -0.04
N TYR A 64 -2.67 3.18 -0.79
CA TYR A 64 -1.21 3.27 -0.59
C TYR A 64 -0.68 4.69 -0.77
N ALA A 65 -1.15 5.41 -1.78
CA ALA A 65 -0.77 6.80 -2.00
C ALA A 65 -1.20 7.69 -0.83
N TRP A 66 -2.44 7.53 -0.34
CA TRP A 66 -2.97 8.31 0.77
C TRP A 66 -2.34 8.01 2.13
N VAL A 67 -1.79 6.83 2.36
CA VAL A 67 -1.02 6.54 3.60
C VAL A 67 0.04 7.61 3.83
N LYS A 68 0.71 8.08 2.78
CA LYS A 68 1.72 9.14 2.83
C LYS A 68 1.16 10.54 2.62
N GLY A 69 -0.09 10.67 2.20
CA GLY A 69 -0.73 11.94 1.91
C GLY A 69 -0.80 12.83 3.16
N ARG A 70 -0.54 14.14 2.99
CA ARG A 70 -0.68 15.15 4.03
C ARG A 70 -1.29 16.41 3.47
N VAL A 71 -2.03 17.14 4.29
CA VAL A 71 -2.49 18.49 3.95
C VAL A 71 -1.32 19.46 4.10
N VAL A 72 -1.07 20.24 3.07
CA VAL A 72 -0.07 21.30 3.10
C VAL A 72 -0.67 22.60 3.66
N VAL A 73 -1.87 22.92 3.21
CA VAL A 73 -2.65 24.09 3.67
C VAL A 73 -4.11 23.71 3.79
N GLY A 74 -4.75 24.06 4.88
CA GLY A 74 -6.18 23.85 5.12
C GLY A 74 -6.51 22.90 6.28
N PRO A 75 -7.80 22.57 6.44
CA PRO A 75 -8.29 21.80 7.59
C PRO A 75 -8.02 20.30 7.43
N GLN A 76 -6.96 19.82 8.06
CA GLN A 76 -6.56 18.40 8.06
C GLN A 76 -7.66 17.48 8.62
N VAL A 77 -8.37 17.93 9.67
CA VAL A 77 -9.36 17.11 10.37
C VAL A 77 -10.55 16.77 9.47
N GLU A 78 -11.03 17.74 8.70
CA GLU A 78 -12.16 17.56 7.79
C GLU A 78 -11.82 16.59 6.66
N LEU A 79 -10.61 16.71 6.09
CA LEU A 79 -10.16 15.78 5.06
C LEU A 79 -10.01 14.37 5.64
N ASN A 80 -9.46 14.22 6.83
CA ASN A 80 -9.27 12.91 7.44
C ASN A 80 -10.59 12.18 7.69
N LYS A 81 -11.70 12.88 7.95
CA LYS A 81 -13.03 12.25 8.09
C LYS A 81 -13.45 11.51 6.81
N ILE A 82 -13.04 12.00 5.65
CA ILE A 82 -13.33 11.39 4.34
C ILE A 82 -12.32 10.30 4.00
N ILE A 83 -11.04 10.59 4.19
CA ILE A 83 -9.95 9.74 3.69
C ILE A 83 -9.61 8.58 4.62
N ASP A 84 -9.65 8.78 5.95
CA ASP A 84 -9.32 7.72 6.91
C ASP A 84 -10.19 6.47 6.77
N PRO A 85 -11.53 6.55 6.59
CA PRO A 85 -12.36 5.37 6.37
C PRO A 85 -12.04 4.64 5.05
N PHE A 86 -11.61 5.38 4.04
CA PHE A 86 -11.18 4.80 2.77
C PHE A 86 -9.84 4.07 2.91
N ILE A 87 -8.84 4.67 3.59
CA ILE A 87 -7.51 4.09 3.76
C ILE A 87 -7.54 2.94 4.77
N TYR A 88 -8.07 3.20 5.97
CA TYR A 88 -7.96 2.35 7.14
C TYR A 88 -9.31 1.71 7.47
N ARG A 89 -9.58 0.55 6.89
CA ARG A 89 -10.80 -0.20 7.16
C ARG A 89 -10.75 -0.77 8.58
N LYS A 90 -11.87 -0.68 9.31
CA LYS A 90 -11.97 -1.14 10.70
C LYS A 90 -11.88 -2.65 10.82
N TYR A 91 -12.39 -3.36 9.84
CA TYR A 91 -12.39 -4.83 9.80
C TYR A 91 -11.34 -5.31 8.80
N LEU A 92 -10.71 -6.43 9.14
CA LEU A 92 -9.73 -7.06 8.25
C LEU A 92 -10.43 -7.36 6.91
N ASP A 93 -10.00 -6.70 5.88
CA ASP A 93 -10.52 -6.94 4.54
C ASP A 93 -9.61 -7.97 3.87
N TYR A 94 -10.04 -9.22 3.87
CA TYR A 94 -9.29 -10.28 3.19
C TYR A 94 -9.20 -10.03 1.67
N GLY A 95 -10.15 -9.29 1.11
CA GLY A 95 -10.01 -8.74 -0.24
C GLY A 95 -8.81 -7.81 -0.36
N ALA A 96 -8.42 -7.10 0.73
CA ALA A 96 -7.23 -6.28 0.76
C ALA A 96 -5.94 -7.12 0.68
N LEU A 97 -5.87 -8.29 1.33
CA LEU A 97 -4.72 -9.19 1.23
C LEU A 97 -4.56 -9.75 -0.19
N ASN A 98 -5.64 -10.16 -0.83
CA ASN A 98 -5.62 -10.57 -2.23
C ASN A 98 -5.24 -9.42 -3.16
N SER A 99 -5.79 -8.23 -2.95
CA SER A 99 -5.41 -7.03 -3.70
C SER A 99 -3.95 -6.64 -3.51
N MET A 100 -3.38 -6.89 -2.32
CA MET A 100 -1.94 -6.70 -2.05
C MET A 100 -1.07 -7.69 -2.82
N ARG A 101 -1.51 -8.96 -2.93
CA ARG A 101 -0.83 -9.97 -3.76
C ARG A 101 -0.88 -9.61 -5.23
N ASP A 102 -2.03 -9.16 -5.71
CA ASP A 102 -2.19 -8.67 -7.08
C ASP A 102 -1.30 -7.47 -7.34
N LEU A 103 -1.21 -6.54 -6.40
CA LEU A 103 -0.33 -5.39 -6.49
C LEU A 103 1.15 -5.79 -6.46
N LYS A 104 1.54 -6.77 -5.61
CA LYS A 104 2.89 -7.37 -5.63
C LYS A 104 3.22 -7.94 -7.01
N ALA A 105 2.31 -8.74 -7.58
CA ALA A 105 2.46 -9.34 -8.89
C ALA A 105 2.54 -8.26 -10.00
N GLN A 106 1.73 -7.21 -9.92
CA GLN A 106 1.78 -6.07 -10.84
C GLN A 106 3.13 -5.34 -10.76
N ILE A 107 3.62 -5.03 -9.56
CA ILE A 107 4.93 -4.38 -9.36
C ILE A 107 6.04 -5.23 -9.99
N GLN A 108 6.05 -6.55 -9.75
CA GLN A 108 7.05 -7.44 -10.30
C GLN A 108 6.97 -7.54 -11.83
N ASN A 109 5.77 -7.61 -12.37
CA ASN A 109 5.53 -7.63 -13.82
C ASN A 109 5.95 -6.32 -14.49
N ASP A 110 5.69 -5.18 -13.86
CA ASP A 110 6.09 -3.86 -14.37
C ASP A 110 7.62 -3.71 -14.41
N VAL A 111 8.32 -4.15 -13.37
CA VAL A 111 9.79 -4.17 -13.32
C VAL A 111 10.36 -5.00 -14.47
N ASN A 112 9.80 -6.20 -14.66
CA ASN A 112 10.26 -7.11 -15.72
C ASN A 112 9.97 -6.57 -17.13
N LYS A 113 8.77 -6.06 -17.37
CA LYS A 113 8.35 -5.52 -18.67
C LYS A 113 9.13 -4.28 -19.09
N ARG A 114 9.45 -3.41 -18.11
CA ARG A 114 10.19 -2.17 -18.38
C ARG A 114 11.70 -2.36 -18.40
N GLY A 115 12.21 -3.52 -17.99
CA GLY A 115 13.65 -3.77 -17.89
C GLY A 115 14.37 -2.87 -16.89
N ILE A 116 13.66 -2.38 -15.84
CA ILE A 116 14.18 -1.43 -14.84
C ILE A 116 14.73 -2.12 -13.60
N GLN A 117 15.33 -3.29 -13.76
CA GLN A 117 15.84 -4.08 -12.63
C GLN A 117 16.90 -3.32 -11.83
N GLU A 118 17.72 -2.50 -12.49
CA GLU A 118 18.77 -1.69 -11.89
C GLU A 118 18.28 -0.35 -11.31
N ASN A 119 17.00 -0.04 -11.45
CA ASN A 119 16.42 1.15 -10.85
C ASN A 119 16.37 1.00 -9.32
N ILE A 120 17.05 1.88 -8.59
CA ILE A 120 17.19 1.79 -7.13
C ILE A 120 15.90 2.09 -6.36
N LYS A 121 14.90 2.65 -7.04
CA LYS A 121 13.61 2.97 -6.43
C LYS A 121 12.56 1.92 -6.76
N LEU A 122 12.40 1.58 -8.03
CA LEU A 122 11.33 0.72 -8.54
C LEU A 122 11.80 -0.70 -8.84
N GLY A 123 13.11 -0.91 -9.00
CA GLY A 123 13.70 -2.19 -9.36
C GLY A 123 13.74 -3.20 -8.22
N ARG A 124 14.52 -4.25 -8.42
CA ARG A 124 14.72 -5.32 -7.44
C ARG A 124 15.31 -4.74 -6.14
N GLY A 125 14.69 -5.07 -5.00
CA GLY A 125 15.14 -4.58 -3.70
C GLY A 125 15.21 -3.06 -3.61
N GLY A 126 14.34 -2.33 -4.32
CA GLY A 126 14.35 -0.87 -4.35
C GLY A 126 13.60 -0.22 -3.18
N ILE A 127 13.76 1.09 -3.05
CA ILE A 127 13.18 1.93 -1.98
C ILE A 127 11.67 1.66 -1.82
N ARG A 128 10.94 1.54 -2.94
CA ARG A 128 9.49 1.36 -2.92
C ARG A 128 9.06 0.06 -2.23
N LYS A 129 9.86 -0.99 -2.27
CA LYS A 129 9.55 -2.25 -1.56
C LYS A 129 9.63 -2.09 -0.05
N VAL A 130 10.62 -1.35 0.47
CA VAL A 130 10.71 -1.05 1.90
C VAL A 130 9.50 -0.25 2.36
N GLU A 131 9.14 0.79 1.59
CA GLU A 131 7.94 1.59 1.86
C GLU A 131 6.67 0.74 1.84
N PHE A 132 6.58 -0.18 0.88
CA PHE A 132 5.43 -1.05 0.72
C PHE A 132 5.27 -2.02 1.90
N ILE A 133 6.35 -2.59 2.43
CA ILE A 133 6.33 -3.42 3.64
C ILE A 133 5.63 -2.69 4.79
N ALA A 134 6.08 -1.47 5.10
CA ALA A 134 5.48 -0.68 6.18
C ALA A 134 4.01 -0.35 5.91
N GLN A 135 3.68 0.04 4.67
CA GLN A 135 2.32 0.40 4.28
C GLN A 135 1.35 -0.77 4.34
N VAL A 136 1.78 -1.99 4.06
CA VAL A 136 0.97 -3.20 4.21
C VAL A 136 0.47 -3.31 5.66
N TYR A 137 1.36 -3.23 6.64
CA TYR A 137 0.95 -3.27 8.06
C TYR A 137 0.05 -2.08 8.44
N GLN A 138 0.33 -0.89 7.93
CA GLN A 138 -0.51 0.29 8.17
C GLN A 138 -1.93 0.11 7.61
N LEU A 139 -2.07 -0.47 6.43
CA LEU A 139 -3.38 -0.70 5.80
C LEU A 139 -4.16 -1.84 6.49
N ILE A 140 -3.48 -2.90 6.91
CA ILE A 140 -4.11 -4.04 7.55
C ILE A 140 -4.53 -3.70 8.98
N ARG A 141 -3.66 -3.07 9.77
CA ARG A 141 -3.84 -2.87 11.21
C ARG A 141 -4.23 -1.45 11.60
N GLY A 142 -3.99 -0.45 10.75
CA GLY A 142 -4.24 0.97 11.06
C GLY A 142 -5.72 1.33 11.25
N GLY A 143 -6.65 0.47 10.84
CA GLY A 143 -8.07 0.62 11.14
C GLY A 143 -8.38 0.42 12.62
N GLN A 144 -7.75 -0.55 13.24
CA GLN A 144 -7.89 -0.91 14.66
C GLN A 144 -6.90 -0.13 15.53
N ASP A 145 -5.64 -0.02 15.06
CA ASP A 145 -4.57 0.65 15.79
C ASP A 145 -4.14 1.95 15.07
N LYS A 146 -4.69 3.06 15.55
CA LYS A 146 -4.41 4.40 15.00
C LYS A 146 -2.96 4.84 15.16
N THR A 147 -2.19 4.25 16.09
CA THR A 147 -0.78 4.61 16.29
C THR A 147 0.07 4.26 15.07
N LEU A 148 -0.35 3.28 14.26
CA LEU A 148 0.33 2.87 13.02
C LEU A 148 0.16 3.87 11.86
N ARG A 149 -0.70 4.89 11.99
CA ARG A 149 -0.98 5.88 10.91
C ARG A 149 0.09 6.96 10.80
N LEU A 150 1.35 6.57 10.93
CA LEU A 150 2.49 7.47 10.78
C LEU A 150 2.76 7.77 9.30
N LYS A 151 3.33 8.95 9.01
CA LYS A 151 3.68 9.36 7.64
C LYS A 151 5.13 9.02 7.26
N SER A 152 6.01 8.94 8.25
CA SER A 152 7.45 8.68 8.07
C SER A 152 7.77 7.20 8.20
N LEU A 153 8.61 6.68 7.29
CA LEU A 153 8.92 5.25 7.21
C LEU A 153 9.70 4.73 8.43
N LEU A 154 10.83 5.35 8.78
CA LEU A 154 11.68 4.86 9.87
C LEU A 154 10.94 4.79 11.22
N PRO A 155 10.19 5.84 11.65
CA PRO A 155 9.33 5.72 12.83
C PRO A 155 8.27 4.62 12.71
N THR A 156 7.74 4.37 11.52
CA THR A 156 6.79 3.26 11.30
C THR A 156 7.47 1.92 11.53
N LEU A 157 8.65 1.68 10.95
CA LEU A 157 9.42 0.44 11.15
C LEU A 157 9.74 0.21 12.64
N ALA A 158 10.21 1.24 13.36
CA ALA A 158 10.47 1.15 14.79
C ALA A 158 9.21 0.80 15.60
N LEU A 159 8.06 1.34 15.21
CA LEU A 159 6.79 1.01 15.85
C LEU A 159 6.34 -0.43 15.55
N LEU A 160 6.59 -0.93 14.33
CA LEU A 160 6.30 -2.32 13.98
C LEU A 160 7.14 -3.30 14.80
N GLU A 161 8.42 -2.98 15.08
CA GLU A 161 9.25 -3.74 16.01
C GLU A 161 8.65 -3.72 17.43
N ALA A 162 8.37 -2.54 17.96
CA ALA A 162 7.81 -2.38 19.30
C ALA A 162 6.49 -3.15 19.51
N LYS A 163 5.72 -3.34 18.43
CA LYS A 163 4.48 -4.12 18.41
C LYS A 163 4.69 -5.59 18.04
N GLN A 164 5.92 -6.04 17.87
CA GLN A 164 6.26 -7.41 17.47
C GLN A 164 5.61 -7.86 16.14
N LEU A 165 5.37 -6.91 15.24
CA LEU A 165 4.84 -7.15 13.89
C LEU A 165 5.95 -7.39 12.87
N LEU A 166 7.17 -6.93 13.15
CA LEU A 166 8.39 -7.24 12.43
C LEU A 166 9.49 -7.58 13.42
N SER A 167 10.38 -8.49 13.05
CA SER A 167 11.54 -8.84 13.88
C SER A 167 12.51 -7.66 14.00
N LYS A 168 13.23 -7.61 15.11
CA LYS A 168 14.29 -6.60 15.34
C LYS A 168 15.33 -6.60 14.24
N GLU A 169 15.75 -7.78 13.82
CA GLU A 169 16.71 -7.99 12.73
C GLU A 169 16.14 -7.44 11.40
N GLY A 170 14.86 -7.69 11.14
CA GLY A 170 14.16 -7.19 9.95
C GLY A 170 14.08 -5.68 9.92
N VAL A 171 13.69 -5.06 11.04
CA VAL A 171 13.62 -3.59 11.13
C VAL A 171 14.99 -2.98 10.95
N LYS A 172 16.04 -3.54 11.56
CA LYS A 172 17.42 -3.07 11.38
C LYS A 172 17.84 -3.15 9.92
N ALA A 173 17.71 -4.32 9.29
CA ALA A 173 18.11 -4.55 7.91
C ALA A 173 17.35 -3.64 6.91
N LEU A 174 16.04 -3.47 7.10
CA LEU A 174 15.22 -2.60 6.25
C LEU A 174 15.54 -1.12 6.44
N SER A 175 15.83 -0.69 7.67
CA SER A 175 16.21 0.71 7.95
C SER A 175 17.56 1.06 7.35
N GLU A 176 18.57 0.22 7.54
CA GLU A 176 19.90 0.39 6.96
C GLU A 176 19.84 0.40 5.43
N ALA A 177 19.09 -0.53 4.83
CA ALA A 177 18.90 -0.59 3.38
C ALA A 177 18.17 0.65 2.84
N TYR A 178 17.15 1.13 3.54
CA TYR A 178 16.43 2.34 3.15
C TYR A 178 17.34 3.58 3.19
N GLU A 179 18.10 3.77 4.26
CA GLU A 179 19.03 4.89 4.40
C GLU A 179 20.12 4.82 3.33
N PHE A 180 20.69 3.64 3.07
CA PHE A 180 21.67 3.43 2.01
C PHE A 180 21.10 3.83 0.64
N LEU A 181 19.93 3.30 0.29
CA LEU A 181 19.30 3.58 -1.02
C LEU A 181 18.88 5.05 -1.16
N ARG A 182 18.41 5.69 -0.09
CA ARG A 182 18.07 7.13 -0.12
C ARG A 182 19.32 8.00 -0.30
N ASN A 183 20.40 7.66 0.37
CA ASN A 183 21.69 8.31 0.16
C ASN A 183 22.17 8.15 -1.28
N LEU A 184 22.07 6.95 -1.83
CA LEU A 184 22.41 6.68 -3.23
C LEU A 184 21.50 7.47 -4.20
N GLU A 185 20.18 7.49 -3.97
CA GLU A 185 19.23 8.26 -4.80
C GLU A 185 19.63 9.74 -4.86
N HIS A 186 19.97 10.35 -3.72
CA HIS A 186 20.40 11.74 -3.70
C HIS A 186 21.69 11.96 -4.48
N ARG A 187 22.68 11.05 -4.42
CA ARG A 187 23.93 11.22 -5.15
C ARG A 187 23.75 11.05 -6.65
N LEU A 188 22.89 10.13 -7.07
CA LEU A 188 22.52 9.99 -8.49
C LEU A 188 21.84 11.26 -9.02
N GLN A 189 20.98 11.87 -8.22
CA GLN A 189 20.29 13.11 -8.59
C GLN A 189 21.24 14.32 -8.63
N TYR A 190 22.19 14.42 -7.70
CA TYR A 190 23.18 15.51 -7.68
C TYR A 190 24.17 15.45 -8.84
N MET A 191 24.44 14.27 -9.38
CA MET A 191 25.51 14.10 -10.37
C MET A 191 25.25 14.88 -11.67
N GLU A 192 23.99 15.03 -12.08
CA GLU A 192 23.60 15.73 -13.32
C GLU A 192 22.39 16.66 -13.11
N ASP A 193 22.05 16.97 -11.86
CA ASP A 193 20.82 17.69 -11.49
C ASP A 193 19.56 17.13 -12.14
N MET A 194 19.51 15.80 -12.30
CA MET A 194 18.42 15.08 -12.95
C MET A 194 17.64 14.22 -11.98
N GLN A 195 16.33 14.09 -12.18
CA GLN A 195 15.50 13.14 -11.47
C GLN A 195 15.71 11.71 -11.99
N THR A 196 16.90 11.16 -11.78
CA THR A 196 17.20 9.77 -12.12
C THR A 196 17.25 8.86 -10.90
N GLN A 197 16.90 7.60 -11.08
CA GLN A 197 17.07 6.52 -10.12
C GLN A 197 17.79 5.32 -10.77
N GLU A 198 18.35 5.51 -11.97
CA GLU A 198 19.11 4.49 -12.68
C GLU A 198 20.58 4.56 -12.27
N LEU A 199 21.21 3.40 -12.11
CA LEU A 199 22.64 3.31 -11.89
C LEU A 199 23.41 3.78 -13.13
N PRO A 200 24.56 4.47 -12.99
CA PRO A 200 25.34 4.97 -14.10
C PRO A 200 25.94 3.83 -14.93
N LYS A 201 26.09 4.08 -16.23
CA LYS A 201 26.64 3.09 -17.16
C LYS A 201 28.14 3.26 -17.40
N SER A 202 28.64 4.51 -17.40
CA SER A 202 30.06 4.79 -17.65
C SER A 202 30.91 4.49 -16.42
N ASP A 203 32.12 3.99 -16.62
CA ASP A 203 33.03 3.64 -15.54
C ASP A 203 33.46 4.86 -14.72
N GLU A 204 33.57 6.03 -15.34
CA GLU A 204 33.83 7.29 -14.65
C GLU A 204 32.72 7.65 -13.68
N SER A 205 31.46 7.60 -14.12
CA SER A 205 30.30 7.90 -13.27
C SER A 205 30.10 6.86 -12.18
N LYS A 206 30.38 5.58 -12.46
CA LYS A 206 30.38 4.52 -11.45
C LYS A 206 31.39 4.79 -10.34
N LEU A 207 32.62 5.17 -10.70
CA LEU A 207 33.66 5.51 -9.72
C LEU A 207 33.27 6.72 -8.87
N ARG A 208 32.71 7.76 -9.49
CA ARG A 208 32.22 8.97 -8.78
C ARG A 208 31.12 8.62 -7.76
N ILE A 209 30.16 7.77 -8.14
CA ILE A 209 29.11 7.32 -7.20
C ILE A 209 29.71 6.49 -6.07
N ALA A 210 30.57 5.50 -6.37
CA ALA A 210 31.23 4.70 -5.34
C ALA A 210 31.98 5.58 -4.33
N GLN A 211 32.80 6.50 -4.80
CA GLN A 211 33.56 7.44 -3.96
C GLN A 211 32.63 8.35 -3.14
N SER A 212 31.54 8.86 -3.73
CA SER A 212 30.58 9.70 -3.03
C SER A 212 29.82 8.95 -1.94
N MET A 213 29.76 7.63 -2.03
CA MET A 213 29.20 6.71 -1.03
C MET A 213 30.25 6.16 -0.06
N ASN A 214 31.50 6.70 -0.10
CA ASN A 214 32.65 6.29 0.72
C ASN A 214 33.21 4.89 0.44
N TYR A 215 33.10 4.41 -0.80
CA TYR A 215 33.73 3.16 -1.26
C TYR A 215 34.98 3.45 -2.11
N GLN A 216 35.97 2.57 -2.06
CA GLN A 216 37.18 2.70 -2.85
C GLN A 216 36.92 2.53 -4.35
N ASP A 217 36.05 1.59 -4.70
CA ASP A 217 35.72 1.25 -6.07
C ASP A 217 34.27 0.82 -6.23
N TRP A 218 33.85 0.68 -7.50
CA TRP A 218 32.50 0.27 -7.85
C TRP A 218 32.16 -1.15 -7.38
N HIS A 219 33.13 -2.07 -7.35
CA HIS A 219 32.88 -3.45 -6.98
C HIS A 219 32.47 -3.57 -5.51
N ALA A 220 33.23 -2.93 -4.61
CA ALA A 220 32.92 -2.91 -3.18
C ALA A 220 31.55 -2.24 -2.92
N PHE A 221 31.27 -1.12 -3.58
CA PHE A 221 29.97 -0.45 -3.52
C PHE A 221 28.82 -1.36 -3.97
N TYR A 222 29.00 -2.02 -5.13
CA TYR A 222 27.94 -2.83 -5.74
C TYR A 222 27.66 -4.10 -4.93
N GLN A 223 28.67 -4.70 -4.30
CA GLN A 223 28.47 -5.81 -3.37
C GLN A 223 27.58 -5.42 -2.19
N ASP A 224 27.81 -4.27 -1.58
CA ASP A 224 26.99 -3.78 -0.46
C ASP A 224 25.57 -3.44 -0.91
N LEU A 225 25.43 -2.82 -2.07
CA LEU A 225 24.12 -2.57 -2.69
C LEU A 225 23.33 -3.89 -2.85
N GLU A 226 23.97 -4.95 -3.34
CA GLU A 226 23.34 -6.25 -3.53
C GLU A 226 22.93 -6.92 -2.21
N ILE A 227 23.70 -6.73 -1.14
CA ILE A 227 23.33 -7.19 0.21
C ILE A 227 22.06 -6.48 0.68
N HIS A 228 22.00 -5.16 0.54
CA HIS A 228 20.80 -4.39 0.89
C HIS A 228 19.58 -4.79 0.05
N ARG A 229 19.75 -4.97 -1.26
CA ARG A 229 18.71 -5.46 -2.16
C ARG A 229 18.18 -6.84 -1.76
N ALA A 230 19.09 -7.77 -1.44
CA ALA A 230 18.72 -9.12 -1.03
C ALA A 230 17.94 -9.12 0.30
N ASN A 231 18.34 -8.31 1.26
CA ASN A 231 17.62 -8.14 2.52
C ASN A 231 16.20 -7.61 2.29
N ILE A 232 16.04 -6.60 1.45
CA ILE A 232 14.72 -6.05 1.12
C ILE A 232 13.83 -7.12 0.46
N GLU A 233 14.34 -7.88 -0.51
CA GLU A 233 13.59 -8.96 -1.16
C GLU A 233 13.16 -10.03 -0.16
N PHE A 234 14.06 -10.45 0.72
CA PHE A 234 13.78 -11.44 1.75
C PHE A 234 12.61 -11.02 2.64
N TYR A 235 12.68 -9.84 3.25
CA TYR A 235 11.61 -9.36 4.13
C TYR A 235 10.32 -9.00 3.38
N PHE A 236 10.44 -8.55 2.14
CA PHE A 236 9.28 -8.33 1.29
C PHE A 236 8.51 -9.63 1.03
N ASP A 237 9.23 -10.73 0.77
CA ASP A 237 8.61 -12.04 0.58
C ASP A 237 8.03 -12.62 1.87
N GLU A 238 8.71 -12.42 3.02
CA GLU A 238 8.24 -12.87 4.33
C GLU A 238 6.89 -12.27 4.71
N VAL A 239 6.71 -10.95 4.55
CA VAL A 239 5.44 -10.26 4.84
C VAL A 239 4.26 -10.90 4.11
N PHE A 240 4.48 -11.37 2.87
CA PHE A 240 3.42 -12.04 2.11
C PHE A 240 3.24 -13.51 2.47
N LYS A 241 4.27 -14.19 2.99
CA LYS A 241 4.13 -15.56 3.50
C LYS A 241 3.34 -15.60 4.80
N GLU A 242 3.60 -14.68 5.73
CA GLU A 242 2.85 -14.56 6.98
C GLU A 242 1.37 -14.32 6.73
N SER A 243 1.04 -13.42 5.79
CA SER A 243 -0.35 -13.18 5.38
C SER A 243 -1.05 -14.43 4.82
N ILE A 244 -0.31 -15.36 4.20
CA ILE A 244 -0.83 -16.64 3.70
C ILE A 244 -1.11 -17.60 4.86
N GLN A 245 -0.29 -17.59 5.92
CA GLN A 245 -0.50 -18.45 7.08
C GLN A 245 -1.72 -18.01 7.90
N GLU A 246 -1.96 -16.70 8.03
CA GLU A 246 -3.20 -16.18 8.64
C GLU A 246 -4.46 -16.59 7.84
N GLU A 247 -4.39 -16.64 6.52
CA GLU A 247 -5.51 -17.12 5.66
C GLU A 247 -5.74 -18.64 5.71
N ASN A 248 -4.72 -19.41 6.06
CA ASN A 248 -4.79 -20.87 6.17
C ASN A 248 -5.00 -21.33 7.61
N SER A 249 -5.41 -20.45 8.52
CA SER A 249 -5.76 -20.86 9.87
C SER A 249 -6.87 -21.93 9.82
N GLU A 250 -6.76 -22.94 10.67
CA GLU A 250 -7.75 -24.03 10.75
C GLU A 250 -9.16 -23.49 10.99
N GLU A 251 -9.27 -22.44 11.80
CA GLU A 251 -10.54 -21.75 12.09
C GLU A 251 -11.15 -21.12 10.84
N LEU A 252 -10.35 -20.45 10.01
CA LEU A 252 -10.85 -19.85 8.79
C LEU A 252 -11.27 -20.90 7.76
N ASN A 253 -10.52 -21.99 7.65
CA ASN A 253 -10.91 -23.10 6.77
C ASN A 253 -12.22 -23.74 7.22
N ILE A 254 -12.43 -23.90 8.52
CA ILE A 254 -13.71 -24.39 9.09
C ILE A 254 -14.83 -23.38 8.77
N ALA A 255 -14.61 -22.08 8.94
CA ALA A 255 -15.60 -21.05 8.65
C ALA A 255 -15.96 -20.99 7.14
N LYS A 256 -14.96 -21.11 6.25
CA LYS A 256 -15.19 -21.24 4.79
C LYS A 256 -16.00 -22.48 4.44
N THR A 257 -15.69 -23.62 5.05
CA THR A 257 -16.40 -24.88 4.82
C THR A 257 -17.83 -24.80 5.35
N LEU A 258 -18.03 -24.15 6.49
CA LEU A 258 -19.35 -23.89 7.07
C LEU A 258 -20.20 -22.99 6.16
N TRP A 259 -19.62 -21.89 5.68
CA TRP A 259 -20.31 -21.00 4.74
C TRP A 259 -20.63 -21.70 3.42
N ASN A 260 -19.72 -22.47 2.86
CA ASN A 260 -19.96 -23.19 1.60
C ASN A 260 -20.93 -24.38 1.73
N SER A 261 -21.45 -24.62 2.94
CA SER A 261 -22.40 -25.72 3.23
C SER A 261 -21.86 -27.12 2.85
N THR A 262 -20.56 -27.32 3.00
CA THR A 262 -19.92 -28.61 2.72
C THR A 262 -19.75 -29.47 3.97
N LEU A 263 -20.04 -28.92 5.16
CA LEU A 263 -20.05 -29.65 6.43
C LEU A 263 -21.37 -30.42 6.63
N LYS A 264 -21.27 -31.56 7.28
CA LYS A 264 -22.46 -32.23 7.84
C LYS A 264 -23.05 -31.37 8.97
N LEU A 265 -24.35 -31.53 9.21
CA LEU A 265 -25.08 -30.69 10.15
C LEU A 265 -24.47 -30.71 11.55
N ASP A 266 -24.05 -31.90 12.04
CA ASP A 266 -23.43 -32.05 13.37
C ASP A 266 -22.08 -31.34 13.45
N ASP A 267 -21.23 -31.42 12.38
CA ASP A 267 -19.95 -30.75 12.29
C ASP A 267 -20.12 -29.22 12.22
N ALA A 268 -21.17 -28.76 11.52
CA ALA A 268 -21.52 -27.34 11.44
C ALA A 268 -21.91 -26.77 12.82
N HIS A 269 -22.72 -27.52 13.60
CA HIS A 269 -23.08 -27.13 14.95
C HIS A 269 -21.89 -27.13 15.90
N PHE A 270 -20.98 -28.10 15.77
CA PHE A 270 -19.74 -28.14 16.54
C PHE A 270 -18.85 -26.94 16.24
N ALA A 271 -18.68 -26.61 14.96
CA ALA A 271 -17.90 -25.44 14.51
C ALA A 271 -18.49 -24.13 15.07
N LEU A 272 -19.80 -23.93 14.96
CA LEU A 272 -20.47 -22.73 15.49
C LEU A 272 -20.31 -22.58 17.01
N LYS A 273 -20.35 -23.67 17.75
CA LYS A 273 -20.05 -23.64 19.20
C LYS A 273 -18.60 -23.26 19.48
N LYS A 274 -17.64 -23.77 18.71
CA LYS A 274 -16.20 -23.41 18.82
C LYS A 274 -15.98 -21.94 18.55
N PHE A 275 -16.75 -21.34 17.63
CA PHE A 275 -16.71 -19.89 17.35
C PHE A 275 -17.46 -19.05 18.40
N GLY A 276 -17.98 -19.65 19.47
CA GLY A 276 -18.59 -18.93 20.60
C GLY A 276 -20.07 -18.58 20.45
N PHE A 277 -20.75 -19.11 19.46
CA PHE A 277 -22.20 -18.93 19.32
C PHE A 277 -22.95 -19.70 20.42
N LYS A 278 -23.77 -18.98 21.20
CA LYS A 278 -24.55 -19.56 22.32
C LYS A 278 -25.60 -20.57 21.84
N SER A 279 -26.24 -20.29 20.70
CA SER A 279 -27.20 -21.18 20.03
C SER A 279 -26.69 -21.53 18.63
N SER A 280 -26.04 -22.68 18.48
CA SER A 280 -25.53 -23.14 17.19
C SER A 280 -26.64 -23.43 16.17
N ASN A 281 -27.84 -23.83 16.65
CA ASN A 281 -29.01 -24.05 15.79
C ASN A 281 -29.51 -22.76 15.15
N GLU A 282 -29.73 -21.72 15.97
CA GLU A 282 -30.18 -20.42 15.47
C GLU A 282 -29.16 -19.79 14.53
N ALA A 283 -27.88 -19.84 14.89
CA ALA A 283 -26.79 -19.33 14.05
C ALA A 283 -26.77 -20.04 12.68
N TYR A 284 -26.90 -21.37 12.66
CA TYR A 284 -26.97 -22.15 11.43
C TYR A 284 -28.18 -21.77 10.58
N GLN A 285 -29.36 -21.65 11.20
CA GLN A 285 -30.59 -21.25 10.49
C GLN A 285 -30.47 -19.85 9.86
N VAL A 286 -29.83 -18.91 10.57
CA VAL A 286 -29.55 -17.55 10.03
C VAL A 286 -28.65 -17.62 8.82
N LEU A 287 -27.54 -18.38 8.88
CA LEU A 287 -26.60 -18.54 7.78
C LEU A 287 -27.27 -19.21 6.56
N ASP A 288 -28.01 -20.28 6.77
CA ASP A 288 -28.72 -21.00 5.70
C ASP A 288 -29.84 -20.13 5.09
N GLY A 289 -30.60 -19.43 5.94
CA GLY A 289 -31.63 -18.49 5.50
C GLY A 289 -31.06 -17.33 4.69
N LEU A 290 -29.88 -16.81 5.05
CA LEU A 290 -29.21 -15.75 4.32
C LEU A 290 -28.81 -16.22 2.93
N LYS A 291 -28.24 -17.42 2.81
CA LYS A 291 -27.86 -18.02 1.53
C LYS A 291 -29.05 -18.29 0.60
N ARG A 292 -30.18 -18.66 1.16
CA ARG A 292 -31.42 -18.91 0.41
C ARG A 292 -32.22 -17.64 0.15
N SER A 293 -31.80 -16.51 0.71
CA SER A 293 -32.55 -15.26 0.55
C SER A 293 -32.54 -14.78 -0.91
N SER A 294 -33.68 -14.23 -1.35
CA SER A 294 -33.80 -13.63 -2.67
C SER A 294 -32.73 -12.54 -2.91
N ARG A 295 -32.36 -11.79 -1.87
CA ARG A 295 -31.32 -10.74 -1.97
C ARG A 295 -29.96 -11.33 -2.31
N TYR A 296 -29.55 -12.44 -1.68
CA TYR A 296 -28.26 -13.09 -1.97
C TYR A 296 -28.27 -13.75 -3.36
N LEU A 297 -29.35 -14.45 -3.73
CA LEU A 297 -29.45 -15.16 -4.99
C LEU A 297 -29.45 -14.23 -6.21
N HIS A 298 -29.96 -12.99 -6.07
CA HIS A 298 -29.97 -11.99 -7.14
C HIS A 298 -28.77 -11.04 -7.12
N LEU A 299 -27.77 -11.26 -6.26
CA LEU A 299 -26.52 -10.50 -6.34
C LEU A 299 -25.83 -10.76 -7.68
N PRO A 300 -25.29 -9.71 -8.34
CA PRO A 300 -24.36 -9.90 -9.46
C PRO A 300 -23.20 -10.81 -9.04
N GLU A 301 -22.70 -11.63 -9.97
CA GLU A 301 -21.69 -12.65 -9.67
C GLU A 301 -20.47 -12.11 -8.93
N ALA A 302 -19.92 -10.95 -9.36
CA ALA A 302 -18.81 -10.30 -8.69
C ALA A 302 -19.14 -9.85 -7.25
N SER A 303 -20.37 -9.43 -7.01
CA SER A 303 -20.84 -9.03 -5.67
C SER A 303 -21.06 -10.26 -4.77
N ARG A 304 -21.58 -11.34 -5.33
CA ARG A 304 -21.77 -12.62 -4.63
C ARG A 304 -20.42 -13.22 -4.23
N GLN A 305 -19.46 -13.26 -5.14
CA GLN A 305 -18.09 -13.72 -4.84
C GLN A 305 -17.44 -12.93 -3.71
N ARG A 306 -17.60 -11.59 -3.71
CA ARG A 306 -17.11 -10.74 -2.59
C ARG A 306 -17.83 -11.04 -1.28
N PHE A 307 -19.12 -11.28 -1.34
CA PHE A 307 -19.92 -11.64 -0.17
C PHE A 307 -19.50 -13.00 0.39
N ASP A 308 -19.27 -14.00 -0.46
CA ASP A 308 -18.81 -15.34 -0.08
C ASP A 308 -17.40 -15.34 0.54
N LEU A 309 -16.57 -14.40 0.13
CA LEU A 309 -15.26 -14.18 0.77
C LEU A 309 -15.36 -13.51 2.14
N LEU A 310 -16.35 -12.67 2.36
CA LEU A 310 -16.55 -11.93 3.60
C LEU A 310 -17.21 -12.75 4.71
N MET A 311 -18.21 -13.56 4.36
CA MET A 311 -19.05 -14.28 5.34
C MET A 311 -18.28 -15.20 6.29
N PRO A 312 -17.26 -15.96 5.85
CA PRO A 312 -16.42 -16.76 6.75
C PRO A 312 -15.63 -15.95 7.80
N LEU A 313 -15.64 -14.65 7.71
CA LEU A 313 -14.80 -13.74 8.49
C LEU A 313 -15.59 -12.93 9.53
N ILE A 314 -16.91 -12.97 9.43
CA ILE A 314 -17.85 -12.33 10.34
C ILE A 314 -18.27 -13.31 11.43
#